data_63a4c489d824786e09553fef6f8d6bca
#
_entry.id   63a4c489d824786e09553fef6f8d6bca
#
_cell.length_a   1.000
_cell.length_b   1.000
_cell.length_c   1.000
_cell.angle_alpha   90.00
_cell.angle_beta   90.00
_cell.angle_gamma   90.00
#
_symmetry.space_group_name_H-M   'P 1'
#
loop_
_entity.id
_entity.type
_entity.pdbx_description
1 polymer ?
#
loop_
_entity_poly.entity_id
_entity_poly.type
_entity_poly.pdbx_seq_one_letter_code
_entity_poly.pdbx_strand_id
1 'polypeptide(L)'
;MIFDASLTELGEFQAQQARSKVEKIDIKTVIVSPFTRTLQTAQLIFGDRLPFQINADVREQLCNSCDVGSAPSKLSKNFPHFNFDHLDECWWYDGEKDQRGISVEPEEVFMKRVNSFAGHLKHENIHSTAIVSHGNFIRALTGIKPENCEIIEFDPSNLF
;
A
#
# COMPACT_ATOMS: atom_id res chain seq x y z
N MET A 1 2.63 -18.47 12.24
CA MET A 1 2.27 -17.54 11.14
C MET A 1 2.33 -16.12 11.68
N ILE A 2 2.80 -15.18 10.88
CA ILE A 2 2.81 -13.75 11.21
C ILE A 2 1.76 -13.09 10.32
N PHE A 3 0.82 -12.35 10.94
CA PHE A 3 -0.21 -11.59 10.23
C PHE A 3 0.13 -10.11 10.27
N ASP A 4 -0.16 -9.37 9.19
CA ASP A 4 0.08 -7.93 9.08
C ASP A 4 1.45 -7.52 9.62
N ALA A 5 2.49 -8.10 9.02
CA ALA A 5 3.86 -7.97 9.49
C ALA A 5 4.32 -6.49 9.51
N SER A 6 4.99 -6.12 10.60
CA SER A 6 5.72 -4.85 10.71
C SER A 6 6.99 -4.87 9.86
N LEU A 7 7.58 -3.69 9.65
CA LEU A 7 8.92 -3.56 9.08
C LEU A 7 9.94 -4.27 9.98
N THR A 8 10.97 -4.79 9.35
CA THR A 8 12.21 -5.20 10.04
C THR A 8 13.11 -3.97 10.24
N GLU A 9 14.13 -4.08 11.09
CA GLU A 9 15.14 -3.01 11.25
C GLU A 9 15.76 -2.59 9.89
N LEU A 10 16.01 -3.55 9.00
CA LEU A 10 16.47 -3.26 7.65
C LEU A 10 15.43 -2.48 6.85
N GLY A 11 14.15 -2.85 6.94
CA GLY A 11 13.06 -2.14 6.28
C GLY A 11 12.90 -0.70 6.77
N GLU A 12 13.03 -0.47 8.07
CA GLU A 12 13.01 0.88 8.66
C GLU A 12 14.19 1.71 8.15
N PHE A 13 15.38 1.14 8.12
CA PHE A 13 16.56 1.80 7.56
C PHE A 13 16.37 2.16 6.09
N GLN A 14 15.83 1.24 5.27
CA GLN A 14 15.55 1.50 3.85
C GLN A 14 14.52 2.61 3.66
N ALA A 15 13.46 2.66 4.48
CA ALA A 15 12.48 3.75 4.46
C ALA A 15 13.11 5.10 4.82
N GLN A 16 13.96 5.15 5.83
CA GLN A 16 14.70 6.37 6.21
C GLN A 16 15.63 6.85 5.08
N GLN A 17 16.31 5.94 4.36
CA GLN A 17 17.12 6.30 3.20
C GLN A 17 16.27 6.86 2.04
N ALA A 18 15.09 6.30 1.82
CA ALA A 18 14.17 6.78 0.78
C ALA A 18 13.69 8.22 1.04
N ARG A 19 13.55 8.63 2.31
CA ARG A 19 13.12 9.97 2.72
C ARG A 19 13.94 11.07 2.04
N SER A 20 15.26 10.96 2.02
CA SER A 20 16.14 11.99 1.44
C SER A 20 15.96 12.16 -0.07
N LYS A 21 15.49 11.12 -0.76
CA LYS A 21 15.16 11.16 -2.19
C LYS A 21 13.78 11.79 -2.40
N VAL A 22 12.81 11.39 -1.59
CA VAL A 22 11.43 11.88 -1.66
C VAL A 22 11.33 13.37 -1.34
N GLU A 23 12.14 13.89 -0.42
CA GLU A 23 12.18 15.32 -0.08
C GLU A 23 12.53 16.26 -1.25
N LYS A 24 13.08 15.71 -2.33
CA LYS A 24 13.41 16.46 -3.56
C LYS A 24 12.27 16.47 -4.58
N ILE A 25 11.17 15.75 -4.31
CA ILE A 25 10.03 15.61 -5.20
C ILE A 25 8.88 16.47 -4.63
N ASP A 26 8.19 17.22 -5.48
CA ASP A 26 7.02 18.01 -5.08
C ASP A 26 5.80 17.09 -4.89
N ILE A 27 5.68 16.46 -3.71
CA ILE A 27 4.58 15.60 -3.33
C ILE A 27 3.62 16.39 -2.43
N LYS A 28 2.32 16.32 -2.72
CA LYS A 28 1.26 17.04 -2.01
C LYS A 28 0.32 16.12 -1.25
N THR A 29 0.18 14.88 -1.70
CA THR A 29 -0.72 13.88 -1.10
C THR A 29 -0.07 12.51 -1.13
N VAL A 30 -0.37 11.67 -0.15
CA VAL A 30 0.15 10.30 -0.07
C VAL A 30 -1.01 9.32 0.07
N ILE A 31 -1.16 8.44 -0.91
CA ILE A 31 -2.06 7.28 -0.84
C ILE A 31 -1.29 6.13 -0.19
N VAL A 32 -1.86 5.49 0.82
CA VAL A 32 -1.18 4.46 1.60
C VAL A 32 -2.04 3.22 1.74
N SER A 33 -1.46 2.06 1.48
CA SER A 33 -2.07 0.77 1.81
C SER A 33 -2.23 0.64 3.34
N PRO A 34 -3.34 0.06 3.84
CA PRO A 34 -3.59 -0.04 5.28
C PRO A 34 -2.77 -1.12 6.00
N PHE A 35 -1.82 -1.79 5.35
CA PHE A 35 -0.92 -2.72 6.05
C PHE A 35 0.04 -1.98 6.99
N THR A 36 0.32 -2.59 8.15
CA THR A 36 1.24 -2.04 9.16
C THR A 36 2.58 -1.61 8.55
N ARG A 37 3.20 -2.45 7.70
CA ARG A 37 4.48 -2.14 7.04
C ARG A 37 4.45 -0.91 6.14
N THR A 38 3.36 -0.67 5.43
CA THR A 38 3.21 0.52 4.57
C THR A 38 2.88 1.79 5.35
N LEU A 39 2.10 1.68 6.43
CA LEU A 39 1.85 2.78 7.36
C LEU A 39 3.15 3.23 8.04
N GLN A 40 3.96 2.30 8.53
CA GLN A 40 5.29 2.59 9.08
C GLN A 40 6.22 3.25 8.04
N THR A 41 6.25 2.71 6.81
CA THR A 41 7.03 3.29 5.71
C THR A 41 6.59 4.73 5.43
N ALA A 42 5.28 4.97 5.32
CA ALA A 42 4.75 6.31 5.07
C ALA A 42 5.12 7.30 6.20
N GLN A 43 5.02 6.89 7.46
CA GLN A 43 5.44 7.73 8.60
C GLN A 43 6.94 8.04 8.58
N LEU A 44 7.78 7.05 8.29
CA LEU A 44 9.24 7.22 8.25
C LEU A 44 9.67 8.16 7.11
N ILE A 45 9.01 8.08 5.95
CA ILE A 45 9.34 8.90 4.78
C ILE A 45 8.77 10.31 4.89
N PHE A 46 7.48 10.44 5.21
CA PHE A 46 6.74 11.71 5.10
C PHE A 46 6.52 12.41 6.45
N GLY A 47 6.58 11.67 7.58
CA GLY A 47 6.18 12.22 8.89
C GLY A 47 4.73 12.74 8.85
N ASP A 48 4.49 13.86 9.51
CA ASP A 48 3.16 14.50 9.59
C ASP A 48 3.00 15.67 8.60
N ARG A 49 3.88 15.76 7.60
CA ARG A 49 3.96 16.92 6.70
C ARG A 49 2.90 16.97 5.61
N LEU A 50 2.31 15.83 5.27
CA LEU A 50 1.39 15.70 4.15
C LEU A 50 0.10 14.98 4.56
N PRO A 51 -1.02 15.25 3.88
CA PRO A 51 -2.24 14.49 4.09
C PRO A 51 -2.08 13.06 3.57
N PHE A 52 -2.52 12.10 4.39
CA PHE A 52 -2.56 10.69 4.04
C PHE A 52 -3.97 10.25 3.68
N GLN A 53 -4.09 9.49 2.60
CA GLN A 53 -5.32 8.81 2.18
C GLN A 53 -5.10 7.30 2.27
N ILE A 54 -5.74 6.67 3.25
CA ILE A 54 -5.71 5.22 3.37
C ILE A 54 -6.60 4.62 2.29
N ASN A 55 -6.03 3.68 1.51
CA ASN A 55 -6.77 3.06 0.41
C ASN A 55 -6.46 1.56 0.35
N ALA A 56 -7.49 0.73 0.56
CA ALA A 56 -7.36 -0.71 0.52
C ALA A 56 -7.12 -1.26 -0.91
N ASP A 57 -7.43 -0.49 -1.94
CA ASP A 57 -7.21 -0.93 -3.33
C ASP A 57 -5.73 -1.06 -3.68
N VAL A 58 -4.86 -0.33 -2.97
CA VAL A 58 -3.41 -0.41 -3.19
C VAL A 58 -2.71 -1.44 -2.28
N ARG A 59 -3.48 -2.36 -1.66
CA ARG A 59 -2.95 -3.43 -0.82
C ARG A 59 -2.21 -4.49 -1.65
N GLU A 60 -1.40 -5.30 -0.97
CA GLU A 60 -0.74 -6.45 -1.59
C GLU A 60 -1.74 -7.50 -2.07
N GLN A 61 -1.35 -8.30 -3.05
CA GLN A 61 -2.06 -9.54 -3.39
C GLN A 61 -1.93 -10.49 -2.21
N LEU A 62 -3.04 -10.98 -1.68
CA LEU A 62 -3.01 -11.89 -0.54
C LEU A 62 -2.55 -13.28 -1.00
N CYS A 63 -1.29 -13.60 -0.73
CA CYS A 63 -0.67 -14.88 -1.05
C CYS A 63 -0.20 -15.63 0.20
N ASN A 64 0.12 -14.91 1.27
CA ASN A 64 0.70 -15.43 2.50
C ASN A 64 0.02 -14.84 3.74
N SER A 65 0.34 -15.39 4.92
CA SER A 65 -0.23 -14.91 6.18
C SER A 65 0.11 -13.44 6.47
N CYS A 66 1.29 -12.96 6.07
CA CYS A 66 1.68 -11.55 6.23
C CYS A 66 0.84 -10.57 5.40
N ASP A 67 0.06 -11.08 4.44
CA ASP A 67 -0.86 -10.32 3.60
C ASP A 67 -2.32 -10.38 4.09
N VAL A 68 -2.55 -10.95 5.27
CA VAL A 68 -3.82 -10.84 6.01
C VAL A 68 -3.71 -9.59 6.89
N GLY A 69 -4.64 -8.66 6.74
CA GLY A 69 -4.59 -7.35 7.38
C GLY A 69 -4.99 -7.37 8.86
N SER A 70 -4.89 -6.20 9.48
CA SER A 70 -5.42 -5.94 10.81
C SER A 70 -6.69 -5.10 10.71
N ALA A 71 -7.67 -5.38 11.58
CA ALA A 71 -8.92 -4.62 11.63
C ALA A 71 -8.68 -3.11 11.88
N PRO A 72 -9.51 -2.21 11.30
CA PRO A 72 -9.40 -0.76 11.49
C PRO A 72 -9.32 -0.34 12.96
N SER A 73 -10.08 -0.99 13.85
CA SER A 73 -10.06 -0.74 15.28
C SER A 73 -8.71 -0.98 15.95
N LYS A 74 -7.91 -1.92 15.43
CA LYS A 74 -6.53 -2.16 15.87
C LYS A 74 -5.56 -1.17 15.24
N LEU A 75 -5.72 -0.90 13.94
CA LEU A 75 -4.88 0.06 13.23
C LEU A 75 -4.99 1.47 13.81
N SER A 76 -6.20 1.94 14.13
CA SER A 76 -6.43 3.26 14.74
C SER A 76 -5.74 3.44 16.09
N LYS A 77 -5.60 2.37 16.88
CA LYS A 77 -4.86 2.42 18.15
C LYS A 77 -3.36 2.55 17.94
N ASN A 78 -2.82 1.87 16.93
CA ASN A 78 -1.38 1.86 16.65
C ASN A 78 -0.93 3.07 15.81
N PHE A 79 -1.86 3.61 15.02
CA PHE A 79 -1.60 4.70 14.07
C PHE A 79 -2.68 5.79 14.19
N PRO A 80 -2.75 6.53 15.31
CA PRO A 80 -3.83 7.48 15.58
C PRO A 80 -3.87 8.69 14.63
N HIS A 81 -2.83 8.91 13.84
CA HIS A 81 -2.76 10.01 12.87
C HIS A 81 -3.36 9.67 11.51
N PHE A 82 -3.72 8.40 11.26
CA PHE A 82 -4.38 7.96 10.03
C PHE A 82 -5.87 7.75 10.28
N ASN A 83 -6.67 8.05 9.27
CA ASN A 83 -8.12 7.80 9.31
C ASN A 83 -8.44 6.46 8.63
N PHE A 84 -9.06 5.54 9.35
CA PHE A 84 -9.45 4.21 8.89
C PHE A 84 -10.99 4.03 8.88
N ASP A 85 -11.79 5.06 9.20
CA ASP A 85 -13.24 4.96 9.42
C ASP A 85 -14.02 4.48 8.19
N HIS A 86 -13.45 4.66 7.01
CA HIS A 86 -14.06 4.26 5.73
C HIS A 86 -13.74 2.82 5.33
N LEU A 87 -12.90 2.12 6.10
CA LEU A 87 -12.54 0.73 5.83
C LEU A 87 -13.53 -0.23 6.50
N ASP A 88 -13.87 -1.30 5.77
CA ASP A 88 -14.54 -2.44 6.35
C ASP A 88 -13.66 -3.15 7.38
N GLU A 89 -14.24 -3.86 8.36
CA GLU A 89 -13.49 -4.63 9.37
C GLU A 89 -12.56 -5.67 8.73
N CYS A 90 -12.95 -6.21 7.57
CA CYS A 90 -12.13 -7.07 6.73
C CYS A 90 -11.91 -6.40 5.36
N TRP A 91 -10.94 -5.50 5.27
CA TRP A 91 -10.59 -4.77 4.05
C TRP A 91 -9.66 -5.56 3.09
N TRP A 92 -9.10 -6.66 3.56
CA TRP A 92 -8.32 -7.59 2.72
C TRP A 92 -9.22 -8.62 2.05
N TYR A 93 -8.66 -9.46 1.16
CA TYR A 93 -9.45 -10.51 0.51
C TYR A 93 -9.89 -11.58 1.51
N ASP A 94 -11.18 -11.89 1.56
CA ASP A 94 -11.78 -12.90 2.44
C ASP A 94 -12.63 -13.87 1.62
N GLY A 95 -11.97 -14.67 0.78
CA GLY A 95 -12.57 -15.74 0.01
C GLY A 95 -12.40 -17.10 0.69
N GLU A 96 -12.48 -18.16 -0.11
CA GLU A 96 -12.27 -19.53 0.36
C GLU A 96 -10.86 -19.71 0.92
N LYS A 97 -10.78 -20.36 2.08
CA LYS A 97 -9.51 -20.58 2.79
C LYS A 97 -8.82 -21.85 2.30
N ASP A 98 -7.52 -21.75 2.06
CA ASP A 98 -6.68 -22.89 1.75
C ASP A 98 -6.36 -23.75 3.00
N GLN A 99 -5.53 -24.78 2.84
CA GLN A 99 -5.12 -25.68 3.93
C GLN A 99 -4.38 -24.95 5.07
N ARG A 100 -3.85 -23.75 4.83
CA ARG A 100 -3.18 -22.88 5.82
C ARG A 100 -4.17 -22.00 6.57
N GLY A 101 -5.47 -22.00 6.18
CA GLY A 101 -6.49 -21.12 6.70
C GLY A 101 -6.41 -19.70 6.12
N ILE A 102 -5.77 -19.52 4.97
CA ILE A 102 -5.56 -18.24 4.30
C ILE A 102 -6.40 -18.19 3.03
N SER A 103 -7.12 -17.08 2.82
CA SER A 103 -7.88 -16.82 1.60
C SER A 103 -6.95 -16.23 0.54
N VAL A 104 -6.34 -17.05 -0.30
CA VAL A 104 -5.45 -16.57 -1.37
C VAL A 104 -6.25 -15.78 -2.40
N GLU A 105 -5.85 -14.53 -2.67
CA GLU A 105 -6.53 -13.67 -3.65
C GLU A 105 -6.23 -14.16 -5.08
N PRO A 106 -7.27 -14.61 -5.83
CA PRO A 106 -7.09 -15.05 -7.21
C PRO A 106 -6.55 -13.94 -8.10
N GLU A 107 -5.72 -14.30 -9.07
CA GLU A 107 -5.10 -13.33 -10.00
C GLU A 107 -6.15 -12.45 -10.71
N GLU A 108 -7.28 -13.02 -11.11
CA GLU A 108 -8.38 -12.29 -11.75
C GLU A 108 -8.97 -11.22 -10.83
N VAL A 109 -9.17 -11.52 -9.54
CA VAL A 109 -9.70 -10.58 -8.54
C VAL A 109 -8.67 -9.48 -8.28
N PHE A 110 -7.42 -9.86 -8.12
CA PHE A 110 -6.30 -8.93 -7.95
C PHE A 110 -6.19 -7.96 -9.13
N MET A 111 -6.13 -8.46 -10.37
CA MET A 111 -6.01 -7.64 -11.57
C MET A 111 -7.22 -6.73 -11.80
N LYS A 112 -8.44 -7.19 -11.45
CA LYS A 112 -9.63 -6.34 -11.50
C LYS A 112 -9.48 -5.12 -10.59
N ARG A 113 -8.96 -5.30 -9.37
CA ARG A 113 -8.70 -4.23 -8.41
C ARG A 113 -7.62 -3.27 -8.92
N VAL A 114 -6.50 -3.80 -9.44
CA VAL A 114 -5.41 -2.99 -10.02
C VAL A 114 -5.94 -2.13 -11.18
N ASN A 115 -6.71 -2.72 -12.10
CA ASN A 115 -7.27 -2.01 -13.25
C ASN A 115 -8.27 -0.92 -12.83
N SER A 116 -9.10 -1.20 -11.83
CA SER A 116 -10.03 -0.21 -11.27
C SER A 116 -9.27 1.00 -10.70
N PHE A 117 -8.21 0.75 -9.94
CA PHE A 117 -7.37 1.80 -9.38
C PHE A 117 -6.62 2.59 -10.48
N ALA A 118 -6.08 1.91 -11.50
CA ALA A 118 -5.46 2.56 -12.65
C ALA A 118 -6.44 3.49 -13.38
N GLY A 119 -7.69 3.06 -13.57
CA GLY A 119 -8.76 3.88 -14.13
C GLY A 119 -9.04 5.13 -13.29
N HIS A 120 -9.09 5.00 -11.96
CA HIS A 120 -9.25 6.12 -11.04
C HIS A 120 -8.11 7.14 -11.17
N LEU A 121 -6.86 6.68 -11.19
CA LEU A 121 -5.69 7.56 -11.38
C LEU A 121 -5.75 8.37 -12.67
N LYS A 122 -6.24 7.76 -13.77
CA LYS A 122 -6.38 8.45 -15.06
C LYS A 122 -7.44 9.57 -15.04
N HIS A 123 -8.55 9.32 -14.33
CA HIS A 123 -9.68 10.26 -14.30
C HIS A 123 -9.47 11.45 -13.38
N GLU A 124 -8.78 11.25 -12.26
CA GLU A 124 -8.64 12.25 -11.19
C GLU A 124 -7.55 13.30 -11.46
N ASN A 125 -6.83 13.24 -12.58
CA ASN A 125 -5.72 14.14 -12.90
C ASN A 125 -4.73 14.29 -11.72
N ILE A 126 -4.37 13.16 -11.13
CA ILE A 126 -3.59 13.06 -9.89
C ILE A 126 -2.13 13.42 -10.18
N HIS A 127 -1.78 14.66 -9.90
CA HIS A 127 -0.40 15.14 -9.94
C HIS A 127 0.19 15.23 -8.53
N SER A 128 1.50 15.08 -8.42
CA SER A 128 2.23 15.26 -7.15
C SER A 128 1.71 14.35 -6.01
N THR A 129 1.31 13.12 -6.35
CA THR A 129 0.82 12.14 -5.38
C THR A 129 1.81 10.97 -5.27
N ALA A 130 2.20 10.63 -4.05
CA ALA A 130 2.94 9.41 -3.77
C ALA A 130 1.95 8.26 -3.45
N ILE A 131 2.32 7.04 -3.83
CA ILE A 131 1.58 5.83 -3.48
C ILE A 131 2.53 4.91 -2.73
N VAL A 132 2.23 4.62 -1.45
CA VAL A 132 2.98 3.67 -0.64
C VAL A 132 2.24 2.34 -0.67
N SER A 133 2.81 1.40 -1.39
CA SER A 133 2.17 0.12 -1.70
C SER A 133 3.18 -1.04 -1.65
N HIS A 134 2.97 -2.09 -2.40
CA HIS A 134 3.66 -3.38 -2.30
C HIS A 134 4.17 -3.86 -3.64
N GLY A 135 5.10 -4.82 -3.59
CA GLY A 135 5.82 -5.29 -4.76
C GLY A 135 4.93 -5.84 -5.89
N ASN A 136 3.97 -6.73 -5.57
CA ASN A 136 3.09 -7.28 -6.60
C ASN A 136 2.13 -6.24 -7.14
N PHE A 137 1.57 -5.38 -6.27
CA PHE A 137 0.67 -4.31 -6.70
C PHE A 137 1.38 -3.32 -7.63
N ILE A 138 2.56 -2.81 -7.24
CA ILE A 138 3.34 -1.88 -8.06
C ILE A 138 3.72 -2.51 -9.39
N ARG A 139 4.17 -3.77 -9.37
CA ARG A 139 4.50 -4.51 -10.60
C ARG A 139 3.28 -4.66 -11.51
N ALA A 140 2.12 -5.02 -10.96
CA ALA A 140 0.91 -5.16 -11.75
C ALA A 140 0.43 -3.83 -12.33
N LEU A 141 0.58 -2.73 -11.58
CA LEU A 141 0.17 -1.39 -11.99
C LEU A 141 1.11 -0.79 -13.05
N THR A 142 2.43 -0.93 -12.88
CA THR A 142 3.44 -0.20 -13.68
C THR A 142 4.24 -1.09 -14.63
N GLY A 143 4.15 -2.42 -14.47
CA GLY A 143 5.03 -3.37 -15.17
C GLY A 143 6.44 -3.49 -14.57
N ILE A 144 6.80 -2.67 -13.59
CA ILE A 144 8.13 -2.62 -12.97
C ILE A 144 8.09 -3.34 -11.62
N LYS A 145 8.97 -4.32 -11.41
CA LYS A 145 9.16 -4.97 -10.11
C LYS A 145 10.10 -4.12 -9.27
N PRO A 146 9.60 -3.45 -8.21
CA PRO A 146 10.46 -2.62 -7.38
C PRO A 146 11.28 -3.45 -6.39
N GLU A 147 12.42 -2.88 -5.99
CA GLU A 147 13.11 -3.26 -4.75
C GLU A 147 12.42 -2.61 -3.54
N ASN A 148 12.79 -3.03 -2.32
CA ASN A 148 12.23 -2.45 -1.11
C ASN A 148 12.53 -0.94 -1.01
N CYS A 149 11.50 -0.13 -0.79
CA CYS A 149 11.57 1.34 -0.73
C CYS A 149 12.15 2.00 -2.00
N GLU A 150 12.12 1.30 -3.14
CA GLU A 150 12.43 1.90 -4.43
C GLU A 150 11.32 2.87 -4.85
N ILE A 151 11.73 4.00 -5.42
CA ILE A 151 10.82 5.02 -5.92
C ILE A 151 10.67 4.84 -7.42
N ILE A 152 9.45 4.52 -7.85
CA ILE A 152 9.07 4.39 -9.25
C ILE A 152 8.25 5.62 -9.63
N GLU A 153 8.76 6.41 -10.57
CA GLU A 153 8.01 7.49 -11.19
C GLU A 153 7.25 6.95 -12.41
N PHE A 154 5.98 7.26 -12.50
CA PHE A 154 5.15 6.83 -13.63
C PHE A 154 4.10 7.88 -13.97
N ASP A 155 3.69 7.90 -15.23
CA ASP A 155 2.59 8.72 -15.73
C ASP A 155 1.32 7.86 -15.80
N PRO A 156 0.23 8.21 -15.08
CA PRO A 156 -1.03 7.46 -15.14
C PRO A 156 -1.61 7.33 -16.54
N SER A 157 -1.34 8.27 -17.44
CA SER A 157 -1.83 8.19 -18.84
C SER A 157 -1.23 7.01 -19.61
N ASN A 158 -0.07 6.51 -19.19
CA ASN A 158 0.64 5.39 -19.81
C ASN A 158 0.29 4.01 -19.20
N LEU A 159 -0.57 3.98 -18.16
CA LEU A 159 -1.08 2.73 -17.63
C LEU A 159 -2.02 2.06 -18.65
N PHE A 160 -2.07 0.73 -18.66
CA PHE A 160 -2.87 -0.08 -19.61
C PHE A 160 -4.38 0.24 -19.60
#